data_1777bbae684d4f42645d8d73b02582d0
#
_entry.id   1777bbae684d4f42645d8d73b02582d0
#
_cell.length_a   1.000
_cell.length_b   1.000
_cell.length_c   1.000
_cell.angle_alpha   90.00
_cell.angle_beta   90.00
_cell.angle_gamma   90.00
#
_symmetry.space_group_name_H-M   'P 1'
#
loop_
_entity.id
_entity.type
_entity.pdbx_description
1 polymer ?
#
loop_
_entity_poly.entity_id
_entity_poly.type
_entity_poly.pdbx_seq_one_letter_code
_entity_poly.pdbx_strand_id
1 'polypeptide(L)'
;MKCLPENLDRNHDFQKSPRFSETGIALILVLWVVTILAVAVLSFSLTTRSEARAMLAYKEGMENKFLAEAGLRRAILELFYRKTNPQQQVLREGFEIFQCDGRPYTGELGDGRYRIRIEDESGKINLNGLTDANGVVLKNLLMNRGVADDEANVIVDSILDWRDRDNIHRLSGAEDDYYQSLPRPYRAKNADFETLDELFRVRGLTAEILLGTGGQKGILPCLTIYSKSDKINLNTAPPEVLKAIPGISGEIVERILQYRDLKPDEKVQLISGWLGPDLNVIAAYVTDAESNVYSIDAIGYKGNEKRRYAIRAVVMVEGAQKYRFLSHKSPSLSES
;
A
#
# COMPACT_ATOMS: atom_id res chain seq x y z
N MET A 1 -100.27 63.96 -46.83
CA MET A 1 -100.93 62.90 -46.05
C MET A 1 -99.84 62.05 -45.42
N LYS A 2 -99.73 62.23 -44.07
CA LYS A 2 -99.51 61.17 -43.06
C LYS A 2 -98.47 60.11 -43.37
N CYS A 3 -97.52 59.72 -42.56
CA CYS A 3 -97.32 59.66 -41.10
C CYS A 3 -95.88 59.41 -40.82
N LEU A 4 -95.43 59.93 -39.74
CA LEU A 4 -94.35 59.38 -38.91
C LEU A 4 -94.81 58.01 -38.31
N PRO A 5 -93.95 57.12 -37.73
CA PRO A 5 -92.92 57.35 -36.72
C PRO A 5 -91.72 56.33 -36.92
N GLU A 6 -90.72 56.24 -36.21
CA GLU A 6 -90.44 56.00 -34.80
C GLU A 6 -88.97 55.80 -34.57
N ASN A 7 -88.47 56.30 -33.52
CA ASN A 7 -87.18 56.11 -32.88
C ASN A 7 -86.95 54.63 -32.46
N LEU A 8 -85.76 54.13 -32.70
CA LEU A 8 -85.26 53.02 -31.93
C LEU A 8 -83.78 53.29 -31.59
N ASP A 9 -83.65 53.80 -30.39
CA ASP A 9 -82.40 53.89 -29.65
C ASP A 9 -81.78 52.48 -29.45
N ARG A 10 -80.62 52.19 -29.96
CA ARG A 10 -79.83 51.03 -29.61
C ARG A 10 -78.61 51.49 -28.82
N ASN A 11 -78.75 51.46 -27.47
CA ASN A 11 -77.62 51.46 -26.56
C ASN A 11 -76.67 50.30 -26.91
N HIS A 12 -75.53 50.62 -27.44
CA HIS A 12 -74.40 49.73 -27.47
C HIS A 12 -73.65 49.89 -26.17
N ASP A 13 -73.91 49.01 -25.22
CA ASP A 13 -72.99 48.73 -24.09
C ASP A 13 -71.66 48.32 -24.59
N PHE A 14 -70.72 49.25 -24.57
CA PHE A 14 -69.28 48.89 -24.69
C PHE A 14 -68.86 48.22 -23.37
N GLN A 15 -68.80 46.87 -23.40
CA GLN A 15 -68.09 46.09 -22.39
C GLN A 15 -66.66 46.64 -22.29
N LYS A 16 -66.34 47.30 -21.18
CA LYS A 16 -65.01 47.67 -20.76
C LYS A 16 -64.28 46.36 -20.50
N SER A 17 -63.42 45.92 -21.44
CA SER A 17 -62.41 44.95 -21.16
C SER A 17 -61.59 45.34 -19.95
N PRO A 18 -61.29 44.42 -19.02
CA PRO A 18 -60.46 44.73 -17.86
C PRO A 18 -59.08 45.20 -18.36
N ARG A 19 -58.77 46.49 -18.12
CA ARG A 19 -57.42 46.98 -18.29
C ARG A 19 -56.53 46.29 -17.24
N PHE A 20 -55.85 45.23 -17.56
CA PHE A 20 -54.75 44.71 -16.76
C PHE A 20 -53.78 45.88 -16.57
N SER A 21 -53.55 46.27 -15.33
CA SER A 21 -52.67 47.37 -14.98
C SER A 21 -51.28 47.09 -15.51
N GLU A 22 -50.80 47.85 -16.46
CA GLU A 22 -49.43 47.70 -17.06
C GLU A 22 -48.35 47.75 -15.99
N THR A 23 -48.58 48.39 -14.87
CA THR A 23 -47.70 48.41 -13.68
C THR A 23 -47.56 47.05 -13.00
N GLY A 24 -48.60 46.17 -13.03
CA GLY A 24 -48.51 44.82 -12.46
C GLY A 24 -47.61 43.91 -13.31
N ILE A 25 -47.64 44.01 -14.63
CA ILE A 25 -46.80 43.22 -15.54
C ILE A 25 -45.34 43.64 -15.42
N ALA A 26 -45.04 44.93 -15.32
CA ALA A 26 -43.69 45.46 -15.14
C ALA A 26 -43.08 44.96 -13.83
N LEU A 27 -43.82 44.92 -12.73
CA LEU A 27 -43.35 44.42 -11.43
C LEU A 27 -42.98 42.91 -11.50
N ILE A 28 -43.81 42.11 -12.16
CA ILE A 28 -43.56 40.67 -12.36
C ILE A 28 -42.29 40.47 -13.19
N LEU A 29 -42.10 41.27 -14.25
CA LEU A 29 -40.92 41.17 -15.12
C LEU A 29 -39.63 41.53 -14.37
N VAL A 30 -39.68 42.62 -13.56
CA VAL A 30 -38.52 42.97 -12.71
C VAL A 30 -38.24 41.89 -11.69
N LEU A 31 -39.26 41.31 -11.05
CA LEU A 31 -39.06 40.20 -10.11
C LEU A 31 -38.43 39.00 -10.78
N TRP A 32 -38.83 38.65 -12.00
CA TRP A 32 -38.25 37.58 -12.79
C TRP A 32 -36.77 37.84 -13.12
N VAL A 33 -36.43 39.03 -13.57
CA VAL A 33 -35.04 39.42 -13.85
C VAL A 33 -34.19 39.36 -12.59
N VAL A 34 -34.68 39.85 -11.46
CA VAL A 34 -33.95 39.80 -10.19
C VAL A 34 -33.76 38.36 -9.72
N THR A 35 -34.75 37.48 -9.87
CA THR A 35 -34.60 36.05 -9.50
C THR A 35 -33.60 35.34 -10.40
N ILE A 36 -33.64 35.58 -11.70
CA ILE A 36 -32.63 35.00 -12.64
C ILE A 36 -31.21 35.46 -12.29
N LEU A 37 -31.04 36.77 -12.03
CA LEU A 37 -29.74 37.31 -11.62
C LEU A 37 -29.29 36.73 -10.28
N ALA A 38 -30.21 36.63 -9.29
CA ALA A 38 -29.89 36.01 -8.01
C ALA A 38 -29.43 34.55 -8.17
N VAL A 39 -30.12 33.75 -8.99
CA VAL A 39 -29.74 32.36 -9.29
C VAL A 39 -28.40 32.32 -10.00
N ALA A 40 -28.14 33.18 -10.99
CA ALA A 40 -26.88 33.26 -11.69
C ALA A 40 -25.70 33.59 -10.76
N VAL A 41 -25.85 34.57 -9.88
CA VAL A 41 -24.82 34.96 -8.89
C VAL A 41 -24.58 33.83 -7.89
N LEU A 42 -25.65 33.17 -7.40
CA LEU A 42 -25.52 32.05 -6.48
C LEU A 42 -24.76 30.88 -7.16
N SER A 43 -25.14 30.52 -8.39
CA SER A 43 -24.50 29.48 -9.17
C SER A 43 -23.01 29.78 -9.36
N PHE A 44 -22.68 31.00 -9.80
CA PHE A 44 -21.29 31.43 -9.96
C PHE A 44 -20.49 31.35 -8.65
N SER A 45 -21.08 31.81 -7.54
CA SER A 45 -20.46 31.75 -6.21
C SER A 45 -20.16 30.32 -5.77
N LEU A 46 -21.12 29.39 -5.99
CA LEU A 46 -20.94 27.97 -5.65
C LEU A 46 -19.83 27.33 -6.51
N THR A 47 -19.83 27.60 -7.81
CA THR A 47 -18.80 27.10 -8.74
C THR A 47 -17.41 27.60 -8.34
N THR A 48 -17.24 28.91 -8.13
CA THR A 48 -15.96 29.50 -7.73
C THR A 48 -15.45 28.92 -6.40
N ARG A 49 -16.33 28.72 -5.42
CA ARG A 49 -15.96 28.07 -4.14
C ARG A 49 -15.54 26.62 -4.34
N SER A 50 -16.21 25.89 -5.22
CA SER A 50 -15.87 24.50 -5.54
C SER A 50 -14.50 24.41 -6.23
N GLU A 51 -14.25 25.27 -7.21
CA GLU A 51 -12.96 25.34 -7.91
C GLU A 51 -11.81 25.73 -6.96
N ALA A 52 -12.03 26.72 -6.09
CA ALA A 52 -11.03 27.12 -5.11
C ALA A 52 -10.68 25.98 -4.15
N ARG A 53 -11.69 25.22 -3.66
CA ARG A 53 -11.46 24.05 -2.81
C ARG A 53 -10.72 22.92 -3.56
N ALA A 54 -11.07 22.68 -4.81
CA ALA A 54 -10.38 21.69 -5.66
C ALA A 54 -8.91 22.07 -5.88
N MET A 55 -8.62 23.34 -6.16
CA MET A 55 -7.26 23.84 -6.29
C MET A 55 -6.45 23.72 -5.00
N LEU A 56 -7.04 24.02 -3.86
CA LEU A 56 -6.37 23.86 -2.56
C LEU A 56 -6.07 22.39 -2.27
N ALA A 57 -7.03 21.49 -2.52
CA ALA A 57 -6.83 20.05 -2.35
C ALA A 57 -5.76 19.49 -3.29
N TYR A 58 -5.73 19.95 -4.54
CA TYR A 58 -4.69 19.58 -5.51
C TYR A 58 -3.30 20.06 -5.06
N LYS A 59 -3.18 21.32 -4.64
CA LYS A 59 -1.94 21.89 -4.09
C LYS A 59 -1.44 21.08 -2.90
N GLU A 60 -2.31 20.81 -1.92
CA GLU A 60 -1.97 20.01 -0.75
C GLU A 60 -1.51 18.58 -1.13
N GLY A 61 -2.22 17.96 -2.08
CA GLY A 61 -1.84 16.64 -2.62
C GLY A 61 -0.45 16.64 -3.27
N MET A 62 -0.11 17.70 -4.03
CA MET A 62 1.21 17.84 -4.66
C MET A 62 2.30 18.11 -3.61
N GLU A 63 2.06 18.95 -2.61
CA GLU A 63 2.99 19.17 -1.50
C GLU A 63 3.28 17.87 -0.76
N ASN A 64 2.24 17.10 -0.42
CA ASN A 64 2.37 15.81 0.25
C ASN A 64 3.13 14.78 -0.62
N LYS A 65 2.93 14.79 -1.94
CA LYS A 65 3.70 13.96 -2.87
C LYS A 65 5.19 14.31 -2.83
N PHE A 66 5.55 15.59 -2.91
CA PHE A 66 6.95 16.01 -2.84
C PHE A 66 7.60 15.66 -1.49
N LEU A 67 6.87 15.74 -0.40
CA LEU A 67 7.34 15.30 0.92
C LEU A 67 7.61 13.78 0.94
N ALA A 68 6.72 12.97 0.35
CA ALA A 68 6.94 11.52 0.22
C ALA A 68 8.15 11.21 -0.67
N GLU A 69 8.32 11.91 -1.80
CA GLU A 69 9.50 11.77 -2.66
C GLU A 69 10.80 12.16 -1.95
N ALA A 70 10.77 13.22 -1.16
CA ALA A 70 11.92 13.62 -0.33
C ALA A 70 12.27 12.53 0.69
N GLY A 71 11.26 11.94 1.34
CA GLY A 71 11.43 10.79 2.22
C GLY A 71 12.07 9.60 1.51
N LEU A 72 11.55 9.23 0.33
CA LEU A 72 12.12 8.14 -0.48
C LEU A 72 13.59 8.38 -0.83
N ARG A 73 13.93 9.59 -1.28
CA ARG A 73 15.33 9.95 -1.59
C ARG A 73 16.21 9.93 -0.35
N ARG A 74 15.70 10.40 0.79
CA ARG A 74 16.41 10.31 2.06
C ARG A 74 16.73 8.86 2.44
N ALA A 75 15.77 7.95 2.29
CA ALA A 75 15.97 6.51 2.53
C ALA A 75 17.06 5.93 1.63
N ILE A 76 17.05 6.25 0.33
CA ILE A 76 18.08 5.78 -0.63
C ILE A 76 19.47 6.30 -0.25
N LEU A 77 19.60 7.56 0.14
CA LEU A 77 20.87 8.12 0.60
C LEU A 77 21.38 7.40 1.84
N GLU A 78 20.49 7.03 2.78
CA GLU A 78 20.85 6.28 3.97
C GLU A 78 21.37 4.87 3.62
N LEU A 79 20.76 4.19 2.65
CA LEU A 79 21.24 2.90 2.16
C LEU A 79 22.63 3.01 1.54
N PHE A 80 22.92 4.07 0.81
CA PHE A 80 24.27 4.31 0.29
C PHE A 80 25.28 4.57 1.42
N TYR A 81 24.89 5.37 2.41
CA TYR A 81 25.74 5.66 3.55
C TYR A 81 26.11 4.37 4.32
N ARG A 82 25.13 3.52 4.59
CA ARG A 82 25.36 2.21 5.24
C ARG A 82 26.33 1.32 4.45
N LYS A 83 26.20 1.28 3.14
CA LYS A 83 27.08 0.46 2.27
C LYS A 83 28.52 0.96 2.18
N THR A 84 28.69 2.26 2.19
CA THR A 84 30.03 2.88 2.16
C THR A 84 30.73 2.88 3.51
N ASN A 85 29.97 2.78 4.61
CA ASN A 85 30.47 2.90 5.98
C ASN A 85 30.01 1.72 6.86
N PRO A 86 30.29 0.45 6.51
CA PRO A 86 29.74 -0.71 7.21
C PRO A 86 30.20 -0.80 8.69
N GLN A 87 31.35 -0.20 9.02
CA GLN A 87 31.89 -0.19 10.38
C GLN A 87 31.55 1.10 11.17
N GLN A 88 31.09 2.15 10.48
CA GLN A 88 30.71 3.42 11.11
C GLN A 88 29.22 3.42 11.45
N GLN A 89 28.77 2.45 12.20
CA GLN A 89 27.43 2.50 12.81
C GLN A 89 27.42 3.42 14.05
N VAL A 90 28.44 4.25 14.23
CA VAL A 90 28.55 5.18 15.35
C VAL A 90 27.64 6.37 15.06
N LEU A 91 26.61 6.48 15.88
CA LEU A 91 25.81 7.68 16.06
C LEU A 91 26.73 8.87 16.28
N ARG A 92 26.84 9.77 15.33
CA ARG A 92 27.19 11.15 15.65
C ARG A 92 26.01 11.72 16.43
N GLU A 93 26.25 12.38 17.55
CA GLU A 93 25.22 13.05 18.33
C GLU A 93 24.26 13.80 17.36
N GLY A 94 22.98 13.46 17.39
CA GLY A 94 21.94 14.07 16.55
C GLY A 94 21.62 13.37 15.21
N PHE A 95 22.29 12.27 14.85
CA PHE A 95 21.97 11.50 13.63
C PHE A 95 21.62 10.05 13.98
N GLU A 96 20.36 9.70 13.75
CA GLU A 96 19.88 8.33 13.87
C GLU A 96 20.23 7.55 12.61
N ILE A 97 20.91 6.40 12.75
CA ILE A 97 21.19 5.49 11.63
C ILE A 97 19.96 4.63 11.40
N PHE A 98 19.41 4.69 10.20
CA PHE A 98 18.21 3.94 9.84
C PHE A 98 18.51 2.43 9.78
N GLN A 99 17.74 1.66 10.54
CA GLN A 99 17.72 0.20 10.44
C GLN A 99 16.78 -0.23 9.30
N CYS A 100 17.09 -1.38 8.68
CA CYS A 100 16.28 -1.90 7.57
C CYS A 100 15.30 -3.02 8.03
N ASP A 101 14.71 -2.83 9.20
CA ASP A 101 13.82 -3.79 9.89
C ASP A 101 12.34 -3.34 9.92
N GLY A 102 11.99 -2.32 9.14
CA GLY A 102 10.63 -1.82 9.03
C GLY A 102 10.22 -0.82 10.11
N ARG A 103 11.12 -0.44 11.04
CA ARG A 103 10.80 0.63 12.00
C ARG A 103 10.62 1.97 11.31
N PRO A 104 9.69 2.84 11.80
CA PRO A 104 9.43 4.13 11.19
C PRO A 104 10.46 5.18 11.59
N TYR A 105 10.90 5.97 10.62
CA TYR A 105 11.71 7.18 10.81
C TYR A 105 10.95 8.39 10.30
N THR A 106 10.97 9.49 11.03
CA THR A 106 10.30 10.74 10.65
C THR A 106 11.32 11.83 10.38
N GLY A 107 11.02 12.68 9.40
CA GLY A 107 11.80 13.87 9.11
C GLY A 107 10.90 15.03 8.75
N GLU A 108 11.48 16.24 8.84
CA GLU A 108 10.79 17.49 8.51
C GLU A 108 11.43 18.13 7.28
N LEU A 109 10.61 18.75 6.44
CA LEU A 109 11.06 19.53 5.30
C LEU A 109 10.13 20.75 5.14
N GLY A 110 10.65 21.93 5.48
CA GLY A 110 9.84 23.15 5.60
C GLY A 110 8.81 23.00 6.71
N ASP A 111 7.55 23.19 6.37
CA ASP A 111 6.40 23.03 7.27
C ASP A 111 5.68 21.67 7.11
N GLY A 112 6.26 20.77 6.30
CA GLY A 112 5.77 19.42 6.08
C GLY A 112 6.63 18.36 6.74
N ARG A 113 6.08 17.15 6.79
CA ARG A 113 6.73 15.98 7.40
C ARG A 113 6.69 14.81 6.45
N TYR A 114 7.68 13.94 6.59
CA TYR A 114 7.67 12.63 5.95
C TYR A 114 7.95 11.54 6.98
N ARG A 115 7.40 10.35 6.72
CA ARG A 115 7.70 9.12 7.46
C ARG A 115 8.23 8.09 6.48
N ILE A 116 9.28 7.38 6.88
CA ILE A 116 9.96 6.38 6.08
C ILE A 116 9.98 5.07 6.86
N ARG A 117 9.80 3.95 6.17
CA ARG A 117 10.15 2.60 6.63
C ARG A 117 11.03 1.96 5.57
N ILE A 118 12.09 1.31 6.00
CA ILE A 118 12.99 0.56 5.12
C ILE A 118 13.01 -0.89 5.61
N GLU A 119 12.75 -1.82 4.72
CA GLU A 119 12.79 -3.25 5.00
C GLU A 119 13.77 -3.92 4.05
N ASP A 120 14.69 -4.70 4.59
CA ASP A 120 15.54 -5.58 3.77
C ASP A 120 14.71 -6.78 3.29
N GLU A 121 14.67 -7.00 1.98
CA GLU A 121 13.91 -8.10 1.40
C GLU A 121 14.42 -9.48 1.84
N SER A 122 15.68 -9.61 2.32
CA SER A 122 16.19 -10.86 2.88
C SER A 122 15.58 -11.27 4.21
N GLY A 123 14.90 -10.35 4.90
CA GLY A 123 14.12 -10.66 6.11
C GLY A 123 12.78 -11.35 5.85
N LYS A 124 12.35 -11.45 4.59
CA LYS A 124 11.07 -12.03 4.17
C LYS A 124 11.23 -13.41 3.57
N ILE A 125 10.16 -14.19 3.51
CA ILE A 125 10.15 -15.50 2.84
C ILE A 125 10.18 -15.27 1.34
N ASN A 126 11.25 -15.75 0.69
CA ASN A 126 11.44 -15.61 -0.75
C ASN A 126 10.69 -16.70 -1.51
N LEU A 127 9.64 -16.34 -2.21
CA LEU A 127 8.82 -17.28 -2.98
C LEU A 127 9.61 -17.90 -4.13
N ASN A 128 10.50 -17.14 -4.79
CA ASN A 128 11.34 -17.63 -5.87
C ASN A 128 12.54 -18.48 -5.38
N GLY A 129 12.84 -18.44 -4.09
CA GLY A 129 13.81 -19.31 -3.42
C GLY A 129 13.18 -20.45 -2.63
N LEU A 130 11.84 -20.63 -2.70
CA LEU A 130 11.15 -21.67 -1.97
C LEU A 130 11.49 -23.06 -2.55
N THR A 131 11.68 -24.03 -1.66
CA THR A 131 11.98 -25.43 -1.98
C THR A 131 11.18 -26.34 -1.06
N ASP A 132 11.11 -27.63 -1.33
CA ASP A 132 10.48 -28.61 -0.44
C ASP A 132 11.12 -28.61 0.96
N ALA A 133 12.42 -28.28 1.07
CA ALA A 133 13.15 -28.23 2.33
C ALA A 133 12.81 -27.01 3.20
N ASN A 134 12.65 -25.82 2.59
CA ASN A 134 12.40 -24.57 3.33
C ASN A 134 10.92 -24.15 3.29
N GLY A 135 10.05 -24.83 2.55
CA GLY A 135 8.62 -24.62 2.48
C GLY A 135 7.92 -24.72 3.85
N VAL A 136 8.52 -25.43 4.79
CA VAL A 136 8.04 -25.54 6.17
C VAL A 136 7.93 -24.17 6.87
N VAL A 137 8.76 -23.19 6.51
CA VAL A 137 8.68 -21.85 7.10
C VAL A 137 7.41 -21.14 6.63
N LEU A 138 7.06 -21.25 5.35
CA LEU A 138 5.80 -20.70 4.83
C LEU A 138 4.59 -21.43 5.43
N LYS A 139 4.66 -22.76 5.53
CA LYS A 139 3.63 -23.56 6.18
C LYS A 139 3.37 -23.08 7.62
N ASN A 140 4.42 -22.94 8.41
CA ASN A 140 4.32 -22.45 9.78
C ASN A 140 3.75 -21.03 9.86
N LEU A 141 4.13 -20.14 8.93
CA LEU A 141 3.54 -18.79 8.86
C LEU A 141 2.03 -18.84 8.63
N LEU A 142 1.56 -19.69 7.71
CA LEU A 142 0.14 -19.91 7.43
C LEU A 142 -0.60 -20.47 8.66
N MET A 143 -0.04 -21.50 9.29
CA MET A 143 -0.61 -22.09 10.50
C MET A 143 -0.67 -21.10 11.67
N ASN A 144 0.34 -20.27 11.85
CA ASN A 144 0.35 -19.19 12.86
C ASN A 144 -0.71 -18.10 12.58
N ARG A 145 -1.24 -18.05 11.36
CA ARG A 145 -2.38 -17.20 10.96
C ARG A 145 -3.73 -17.91 11.03
N GLY A 146 -3.77 -19.17 11.51
CA GLY A 146 -4.99 -19.93 11.70
C GLY A 146 -5.42 -20.77 10.50
N VAL A 147 -4.57 -20.89 9.46
CA VAL A 147 -4.81 -21.82 8.35
C VAL A 147 -4.60 -23.26 8.85
N ALA A 148 -5.50 -24.16 8.50
CA ALA A 148 -5.39 -25.57 8.87
C ALA A 148 -4.18 -26.26 8.22
N ASP A 149 -3.63 -27.30 8.84
CA ASP A 149 -2.40 -27.98 8.36
C ASP A 149 -2.54 -28.48 6.92
N ASP A 150 -3.64 -29.15 6.60
CA ASP A 150 -3.91 -29.68 5.25
C ASP A 150 -4.03 -28.55 4.20
N GLU A 151 -4.68 -27.46 4.57
CA GLU A 151 -4.84 -26.29 3.71
C GLU A 151 -3.49 -25.57 3.51
N ALA A 152 -2.67 -25.48 4.54
CA ALA A 152 -1.32 -24.92 4.45
C ALA A 152 -0.43 -25.77 3.52
N ASN A 153 -0.54 -27.11 3.54
CA ASN A 153 0.15 -28.00 2.60
C ASN A 153 -0.30 -27.73 1.15
N VAL A 154 -1.63 -27.62 0.93
CA VAL A 154 -2.17 -27.28 -0.41
C VAL A 154 -1.59 -25.96 -0.93
N ILE A 155 -1.49 -24.94 -0.08
CA ILE A 155 -0.95 -23.63 -0.48
C ILE A 155 0.54 -23.74 -0.83
N VAL A 156 1.35 -24.37 0.04
CA VAL A 156 2.80 -24.48 -0.17
C VAL A 156 3.09 -25.28 -1.43
N ASP A 157 2.47 -26.45 -1.60
CA ASP A 157 2.65 -27.30 -2.77
C ASP A 157 2.22 -26.57 -4.06
N SER A 158 1.07 -25.86 -4.01
CA SER A 158 0.59 -25.11 -5.17
C SER A 158 1.46 -23.92 -5.55
N ILE A 159 2.15 -23.28 -4.59
CA ILE A 159 3.14 -22.23 -4.88
C ILE A 159 4.37 -22.82 -5.56
N LEU A 160 4.82 -23.98 -5.12
CA LEU A 160 5.96 -24.67 -5.70
C LEU A 160 5.65 -25.13 -7.13
N ASP A 161 4.47 -25.74 -7.36
CA ASP A 161 4.00 -26.17 -8.69
C ASP A 161 3.77 -24.98 -9.63
N TRP A 162 3.21 -23.86 -9.12
CA TRP A 162 3.01 -22.64 -9.92
C TRP A 162 4.30 -22.15 -10.58
N ARG A 163 5.44 -22.42 -9.93
CA ARG A 163 6.74 -21.86 -10.31
C ARG A 163 7.62 -22.84 -11.07
N ASP A 164 7.54 -24.14 -10.79
CA ASP A 164 8.42 -25.09 -11.47
C ASP A 164 8.08 -25.23 -12.96
N ARG A 165 8.90 -25.97 -13.70
CA ARG A 165 8.80 -25.96 -15.18
C ARG A 165 8.08 -27.17 -15.75
N ASP A 166 7.63 -28.07 -14.90
CA ASP A 166 6.92 -29.24 -15.35
C ASP A 166 5.41 -29.16 -15.05
N ASN A 167 4.65 -30.21 -15.30
CA ASN A 167 3.23 -30.31 -15.01
C ASN A 167 2.94 -31.54 -14.13
N ILE A 168 3.86 -31.83 -13.19
CA ILE A 168 3.74 -32.94 -12.26
C ILE A 168 3.38 -32.41 -10.88
N HIS A 169 2.15 -32.62 -10.47
CA HIS A 169 1.72 -32.08 -9.19
C HIS A 169 2.48 -32.70 -8.01
N ARG A 170 2.79 -31.87 -7.02
CA ARG A 170 3.07 -32.34 -5.66
C ARG A 170 1.83 -32.96 -5.05
N LEU A 171 1.99 -33.66 -3.92
CA LEU A 171 0.90 -34.41 -3.27
C LEU A 171 -0.38 -33.60 -3.09
N SER A 172 -0.27 -32.33 -2.71
CA SER A 172 -1.40 -31.42 -2.48
C SER A 172 -1.42 -30.25 -3.43
N GLY A 173 -0.55 -30.22 -4.43
CA GLY A 173 -0.33 -29.11 -5.35
C GLY A 173 -1.37 -28.95 -6.45
N ALA A 174 -1.10 -28.05 -7.39
CA ALA A 174 -2.00 -27.75 -8.51
C ALA A 174 -1.22 -27.33 -9.76
N GLU A 175 -1.51 -27.98 -10.87
CA GLU A 175 -0.96 -27.76 -12.18
C GLU A 175 -2.01 -27.33 -13.21
N ASP A 176 -1.67 -27.33 -14.48
CA ASP A 176 -2.51 -26.88 -15.60
C ASP A 176 -3.89 -27.51 -15.61
N ASP A 177 -4.02 -28.78 -15.27
CA ASP A 177 -5.30 -29.52 -15.25
C ASP A 177 -6.25 -28.93 -14.21
N TYR A 178 -5.75 -28.56 -13.01
CA TYR A 178 -6.53 -27.87 -12.01
C TYR A 178 -6.96 -26.49 -12.48
N TYR A 179 -6.02 -25.65 -12.94
CA TYR A 179 -6.31 -24.27 -13.31
C TYR A 179 -7.20 -24.16 -14.57
N GLN A 180 -7.09 -25.12 -15.49
CA GLN A 180 -7.96 -25.20 -16.67
C GLN A 180 -9.37 -25.70 -16.36
N SER A 181 -9.57 -26.42 -15.24
CA SER A 181 -10.89 -26.86 -14.78
C SER A 181 -11.74 -25.76 -14.13
N LEU A 182 -11.13 -24.61 -13.82
CA LEU A 182 -11.81 -23.50 -13.16
C LEU A 182 -12.84 -22.81 -14.05
N PRO A 183 -13.88 -22.15 -13.51
CA PRO A 183 -14.88 -21.40 -14.28
C PRO A 183 -14.31 -20.32 -15.22
N ARG A 184 -13.13 -19.79 -14.87
CA ARG A 184 -12.31 -18.93 -15.72
C ARG A 184 -10.97 -19.60 -15.90
N PRO A 185 -10.79 -20.41 -16.95
CA PRO A 185 -9.60 -21.21 -17.14
C PRO A 185 -8.36 -20.35 -17.39
N TYR A 186 -7.24 -20.75 -16.81
CA TYR A 186 -5.91 -20.26 -17.10
C TYR A 186 -4.90 -21.39 -16.90
N ARG A 187 -3.62 -21.12 -17.02
CA ARG A 187 -2.55 -22.11 -16.83
C ARG A 187 -1.70 -21.73 -15.65
N ALA A 188 -1.02 -22.72 -15.04
CA ALA A 188 0.09 -22.48 -14.16
C ALA A 188 1.15 -21.64 -14.87
N LYS A 189 1.92 -20.85 -14.14
CA LYS A 189 2.93 -19.98 -14.78
C LYS A 189 4.14 -20.77 -15.25
N ASN A 190 4.51 -21.82 -14.52
CA ASN A 190 5.70 -22.65 -14.74
C ASN A 190 6.98 -21.81 -14.88
N ALA A 191 7.08 -20.74 -14.11
CA ALA A 191 8.20 -19.80 -14.05
C ALA A 191 8.17 -19.00 -12.75
N ASP A 192 9.30 -18.37 -12.39
CA ASP A 192 9.41 -17.50 -11.23
C ASP A 192 8.32 -16.42 -11.18
N PHE A 193 7.88 -16.09 -9.97
CA PHE A 193 6.97 -14.97 -9.74
C PHE A 193 7.61 -13.65 -10.18
N GLU A 194 6.90 -12.86 -10.95
CA GLU A 194 7.27 -11.50 -11.34
C GLU A 194 6.62 -10.46 -10.44
N THR A 195 5.43 -10.78 -9.90
CA THR A 195 4.68 -9.91 -8.99
C THR A 195 4.04 -10.72 -7.87
N LEU A 196 3.91 -10.11 -6.69
CA LEU A 196 3.17 -10.73 -5.58
C LEU A 196 1.66 -10.83 -5.87
N ASP A 197 1.14 -10.05 -6.83
CA ASP A 197 -0.26 -10.11 -7.22
C ASP A 197 -0.64 -11.46 -7.90
N GLU A 198 0.34 -12.21 -8.40
CA GLU A 198 0.14 -13.56 -8.92
C GLU A 198 -0.37 -14.55 -7.88
N LEU A 199 -0.06 -14.32 -6.60
CA LEU A 199 -0.54 -15.14 -5.49
C LEU A 199 -2.07 -15.25 -5.43
N PHE A 200 -2.80 -14.24 -5.90
CA PHE A 200 -4.26 -14.29 -5.97
C PHE A 200 -4.80 -15.32 -6.98
N ARG A 201 -3.91 -15.92 -7.79
CA ARG A 201 -4.25 -16.97 -8.75
C ARG A 201 -3.84 -18.37 -8.29
N VAL A 202 -3.02 -18.47 -7.25
CA VAL A 202 -2.52 -19.75 -6.75
C VAL A 202 -3.60 -20.43 -5.90
N ARG A 203 -3.80 -21.73 -6.13
CA ARG A 203 -4.76 -22.56 -5.38
C ARG A 203 -4.55 -22.43 -3.87
N GLY A 204 -5.67 -22.30 -3.14
CA GLY A 204 -5.70 -22.21 -1.67
C GLY A 204 -5.46 -20.81 -1.12
N LEU A 205 -4.85 -19.88 -1.88
CA LEU A 205 -4.64 -18.51 -1.43
C LEU A 205 -5.89 -17.65 -1.64
N THR A 206 -6.39 -17.08 -0.55
CA THR A 206 -7.53 -16.16 -0.55
C THR A 206 -7.08 -14.73 -0.24
N ALA A 207 -7.92 -13.75 -0.58
CA ALA A 207 -7.66 -12.36 -0.20
C ALA A 207 -7.55 -12.19 1.32
N GLU A 208 -8.25 -12.98 2.09
CA GLU A 208 -8.21 -12.99 3.56
C GLU A 208 -6.85 -13.43 4.09
N ILE A 209 -6.31 -14.53 3.54
CA ILE A 209 -4.96 -15.01 3.90
C ILE A 209 -3.90 -13.99 3.51
N LEU A 210 -3.99 -13.44 2.29
CA LEU A 210 -2.97 -12.55 1.74
C LEU A 210 -2.99 -11.16 2.39
N LEU A 211 -4.16 -10.54 2.49
CA LEU A 211 -4.32 -9.15 2.96
C LEU A 211 -4.70 -9.06 4.44
N GLY A 212 -5.31 -10.12 4.99
CA GLY A 212 -5.86 -10.13 6.34
C GLY A 212 -7.29 -9.62 6.40
N THR A 213 -7.95 -9.84 7.54
CA THR A 213 -9.30 -9.37 7.84
C THR A 213 -9.48 -9.10 9.32
N GLY A 214 -10.40 -8.21 9.68
CA GLY A 214 -10.85 -8.06 11.06
C GLY A 214 -9.79 -7.66 12.08
N GLY A 215 -8.73 -6.94 11.66
CA GLY A 215 -7.62 -6.54 12.54
C GLY A 215 -6.45 -7.51 12.56
N GLN A 216 -6.56 -8.67 11.90
CA GLN A 216 -5.41 -9.55 11.66
C GLN A 216 -4.73 -9.17 10.34
N LYS A 217 -3.42 -8.98 10.40
CA LYS A 217 -2.60 -8.74 9.19
C LYS A 217 -2.47 -10.03 8.39
N GLY A 218 -2.56 -9.92 7.05
CA GLY A 218 -2.28 -11.02 6.16
C GLY A 218 -0.79 -11.40 6.09
N ILE A 219 -0.47 -12.37 5.24
CA ILE A 219 0.90 -12.86 5.07
C ILE A 219 1.69 -12.07 4.03
N LEU A 220 1.05 -11.28 3.17
CA LEU A 220 1.69 -10.58 2.05
C LEU A 220 2.91 -9.73 2.47
N PRO A 221 2.90 -8.99 3.60
CA PRO A 221 4.07 -8.25 4.07
C PRO A 221 5.27 -9.14 4.46
N CYS A 222 5.03 -10.43 4.73
CA CYS A 222 6.06 -11.39 5.10
C CYS A 222 6.73 -12.08 3.90
N LEU A 223 6.26 -11.81 2.68
CA LEU A 223 6.67 -12.47 1.44
C LEU A 223 7.47 -11.54 0.55
N THR A 224 8.39 -12.12 -0.23
CA THR A 224 9.15 -11.41 -1.26
C THR A 224 9.38 -12.31 -2.48
N ILE A 225 9.64 -11.66 -3.62
CA ILE A 225 10.09 -12.29 -4.86
C ILE A 225 11.46 -11.74 -5.30
N TYR A 226 12.01 -10.80 -4.54
CA TYR A 226 13.17 -9.99 -4.94
C TYR A 226 14.47 -10.43 -4.27
N SER A 227 14.41 -11.20 -3.20
CA SER A 227 15.60 -11.73 -2.54
C SER A 227 16.31 -12.74 -3.45
N LYS A 228 17.65 -12.79 -3.38
CA LYS A 228 18.45 -13.82 -4.06
C LYS A 228 18.75 -14.99 -3.14
N SER A 229 18.48 -14.86 -1.84
CA SER A 229 18.71 -15.88 -0.84
C SER A 229 17.43 -16.68 -0.60
N ASP A 230 17.60 -17.97 -0.36
CA ASP A 230 16.59 -18.89 0.16
C ASP A 230 16.53 -18.87 1.70
N LYS A 231 17.47 -18.15 2.34
CA LYS A 231 17.58 -18.00 3.80
C LYS A 231 17.07 -16.63 4.26
N ILE A 232 16.58 -16.60 5.48
CA ILE A 232 15.96 -15.44 6.11
C ILE A 232 16.97 -14.71 6.99
N ASN A 233 17.13 -13.42 6.80
CA ASN A 233 18.00 -12.59 7.61
C ASN A 233 17.39 -12.30 8.98
N LEU A 234 17.98 -12.85 10.04
CA LEU A 234 17.53 -12.67 11.42
C LEU A 234 17.52 -11.21 11.87
N ASN A 235 18.41 -10.37 11.32
CA ASN A 235 18.53 -8.97 11.73
C ASN A 235 17.37 -8.09 11.22
N THR A 236 16.67 -8.54 10.18
CA THR A 236 15.66 -7.72 9.49
C THR A 236 14.29 -8.39 9.36
N ALA A 237 14.21 -9.71 9.63
CA ALA A 237 12.96 -10.46 9.50
C ALA A 237 11.84 -9.95 10.42
N PRO A 238 10.60 -9.77 9.92
CA PRO A 238 9.46 -9.45 10.77
C PRO A 238 9.26 -10.49 11.89
N PRO A 239 8.72 -10.10 13.05
CA PRO A 239 8.45 -11.04 14.15
C PRO A 239 7.62 -12.26 13.75
N GLU A 240 6.70 -12.08 12.81
CA GLU A 240 5.85 -13.14 12.27
C GLU A 240 6.65 -14.18 11.48
N VAL A 241 7.63 -13.73 10.70
CA VAL A 241 8.55 -14.60 9.96
C VAL A 241 9.48 -15.33 10.92
N LEU A 242 10.03 -14.64 11.92
CA LEU A 242 10.87 -15.27 12.95
C LEU A 242 10.14 -16.40 13.66
N LYS A 243 8.87 -16.21 14.06
CA LYS A 243 8.02 -17.22 14.72
C LYS A 243 7.72 -18.42 13.84
N ALA A 244 7.86 -18.29 12.52
CA ALA A 244 7.60 -19.36 11.56
C ALA A 244 8.82 -20.26 11.32
N ILE A 245 10.03 -19.82 11.71
CA ILE A 245 11.26 -20.61 11.52
C ILE A 245 11.28 -21.78 12.49
N PRO A 246 11.48 -23.03 12.01
CA PRO A 246 11.60 -24.20 12.87
C PRO A 246 12.70 -24.03 13.91
N GLY A 247 12.43 -24.39 15.17
CA GLY A 247 13.39 -24.29 16.26
C GLY A 247 13.48 -22.90 16.92
N ILE A 248 12.80 -21.88 16.42
CA ILE A 248 12.75 -20.55 17.05
C ILE A 248 11.52 -20.46 17.97
N SER A 249 11.75 -20.42 19.27
CA SER A 249 10.71 -20.19 20.27
C SER A 249 10.35 -18.71 20.39
N GLY A 250 9.18 -18.40 21.00
CA GLY A 250 8.79 -17.02 21.28
C GLY A 250 9.82 -16.25 22.10
N GLU A 251 10.50 -16.91 23.04
CA GLU A 251 11.57 -16.33 23.85
C GLU A 251 12.78 -15.96 22.99
N ILE A 252 13.16 -16.81 22.05
CA ILE A 252 14.25 -16.52 21.09
C ILE A 252 13.88 -15.33 20.21
N VAL A 253 12.63 -15.24 19.75
CA VAL A 253 12.16 -14.07 18.96
C VAL A 253 12.34 -12.78 19.75
N GLU A 254 11.90 -12.72 21.02
CA GLU A 254 12.05 -11.53 21.85
C GLU A 254 13.52 -11.14 22.04
N ARG A 255 14.40 -12.11 22.23
CA ARG A 255 15.85 -11.88 22.34
C ARG A 255 16.44 -11.34 21.03
N ILE A 256 16.03 -11.89 19.88
CA ILE A 256 16.46 -11.38 18.56
C ILE A 256 16.02 -9.93 18.38
N LEU A 257 14.80 -9.59 18.74
CA LEU A 257 14.27 -8.22 18.62
C LEU A 257 15.04 -7.25 19.54
N GLN A 258 15.29 -7.65 20.80
CA GLN A 258 16.11 -6.84 21.74
C GLN A 258 17.54 -6.65 21.22
N TYR A 259 18.14 -7.71 20.65
CA TYR A 259 19.48 -7.65 20.06
C TYR A 259 19.59 -6.62 18.94
N ARG A 260 18.53 -6.42 18.14
CA ARG A 260 18.54 -5.42 17.07
C ARG A 260 18.74 -3.99 17.59
N ASP A 261 18.31 -3.72 18.80
CA ASP A 261 18.39 -2.40 19.45
C ASP A 261 19.73 -2.16 20.15
N LEU A 262 20.57 -3.20 20.30
CA LEU A 262 21.89 -3.06 20.89
C LEU A 262 22.86 -2.30 19.97
N LYS A 263 23.84 -1.63 20.57
CA LYS A 263 24.91 -0.99 19.83
C LYS A 263 25.81 -2.03 19.15
N PRO A 264 26.49 -1.67 18.06
CA PRO A 264 27.31 -2.61 17.28
C PRO A 264 28.40 -3.33 18.06
N ASP A 265 29.04 -2.63 19.00
CA ASP A 265 30.06 -3.16 19.90
C ASP A 265 29.51 -4.19 20.91
N GLU A 266 28.22 -4.10 21.25
CA GLU A 266 27.53 -5.06 22.11
C GLU A 266 27.04 -6.29 21.36
N LYS A 267 26.97 -6.23 20.02
CA LYS A 267 26.41 -7.28 19.16
C LYS A 267 27.33 -8.48 18.91
N VAL A 268 28.65 -8.31 19.03
CA VAL A 268 29.65 -9.25 18.48
C VAL A 268 29.68 -10.63 19.17
N GLN A 269 29.07 -10.83 20.33
CA GLN A 269 29.22 -12.08 21.08
C GLN A 269 27.93 -12.88 21.33
N LEU A 270 26.79 -12.45 20.82
CA LEU A 270 25.51 -12.89 21.36
C LEU A 270 24.75 -13.95 20.54
N ILE A 271 24.90 -14.02 19.22
CA ILE A 271 24.08 -14.93 18.39
C ILE A 271 24.44 -16.40 18.61
N SER A 272 25.72 -16.74 18.67
CA SER A 272 26.18 -18.11 18.87
C SER A 272 25.88 -18.67 20.27
N GLY A 273 25.82 -17.78 21.28
CA GLY A 273 25.50 -18.17 22.65
C GLY A 273 24.00 -18.36 22.94
N TRP A 274 23.13 -17.74 22.16
CA TRP A 274 21.68 -17.78 22.43
C TRP A 274 20.95 -18.93 21.75
N LEU A 275 21.43 -19.35 20.57
CA LEU A 275 20.77 -20.40 19.79
C LEU A 275 21.16 -21.81 20.27
N GLY A 276 22.19 -21.95 21.11
CA GLY A 276 22.57 -23.21 21.73
C GLY A 276 22.64 -24.39 20.74
N PRO A 277 22.21 -25.58 21.16
CA PRO A 277 22.21 -26.78 20.30
C PRO A 277 21.20 -26.69 19.12
N ASP A 278 20.22 -25.82 19.16
CA ASP A 278 19.23 -25.59 18.09
C ASP A 278 19.83 -24.81 16.91
N LEU A 279 21.04 -24.26 17.09
CA LEU A 279 21.73 -23.50 16.03
C LEU A 279 21.86 -24.29 14.72
N ASN A 280 22.11 -25.60 14.81
CA ASN A 280 22.28 -26.45 13.61
C ASN A 280 20.96 -26.59 12.82
N VAL A 281 19.83 -26.66 13.52
CA VAL A 281 18.50 -26.75 12.86
C VAL A 281 18.15 -25.41 12.24
N ILE A 282 18.36 -24.33 12.97
CA ILE A 282 18.03 -22.97 12.57
C ILE A 282 18.92 -22.50 11.43
N ALA A 283 20.22 -22.86 11.43
CA ALA A 283 21.20 -22.46 10.43
C ALA A 283 20.85 -22.88 8.97
N ALA A 284 19.98 -23.87 8.82
CA ALA A 284 19.46 -24.26 7.52
C ALA A 284 18.57 -23.16 6.90
N TYR A 285 17.87 -22.39 7.72
CA TYR A 285 16.83 -21.42 7.31
C TYR A 285 17.27 -19.96 7.41
N VAL A 286 18.39 -19.66 8.10
CA VAL A 286 18.73 -18.29 8.46
C VAL A 286 20.10 -17.86 7.96
N THR A 287 20.26 -16.55 7.85
CA THR A 287 21.50 -15.86 7.52
C THR A 287 21.58 -14.55 8.32
N ASP A 288 22.75 -13.97 8.44
CA ASP A 288 22.99 -12.62 8.94
C ASP A 288 23.34 -11.63 7.80
N ALA A 289 23.46 -12.14 6.57
CA ALA A 289 23.83 -11.36 5.41
C ALA A 289 22.68 -10.46 4.95
N GLU A 290 22.96 -9.16 4.86
CA GLU A 290 22.03 -8.19 4.25
C GLU A 290 21.90 -8.45 2.74
N SER A 291 20.69 -8.25 2.20
CA SER A 291 20.48 -8.24 0.76
C SER A 291 20.93 -6.90 0.16
N ASN A 292 20.86 -6.83 -1.16
CA ASN A 292 21.01 -5.56 -1.87
C ASN A 292 19.67 -4.96 -2.27
N VAL A 293 18.57 -5.56 -1.82
CA VAL A 293 17.21 -5.18 -2.22
C VAL A 293 16.40 -4.79 -1.01
N TYR A 294 15.81 -3.62 -1.09
CA TYR A 294 15.08 -3.01 0.02
C TYR A 294 13.72 -2.52 -0.44
N SER A 295 12.67 -2.80 0.33
CA SER A 295 11.39 -2.11 0.24
C SER A 295 11.43 -0.83 1.05
N ILE A 296 10.95 0.24 0.46
CA ILE A 296 10.86 1.56 1.08
C ILE A 296 9.42 2.04 0.99
N ASP A 297 8.81 2.28 2.14
CA ASP A 297 7.54 2.99 2.26
C ASP A 297 7.81 4.42 2.70
N ALA A 298 7.43 5.39 1.89
CA ALA A 298 7.59 6.81 2.18
C ALA A 298 6.22 7.50 2.18
N ILE A 299 5.88 8.16 3.27
CA ILE A 299 4.62 8.87 3.46
C ILE A 299 4.94 10.34 3.69
N GLY A 300 4.35 11.23 2.88
CA GLY A 300 4.44 12.68 3.04
C GLY A 300 3.11 13.27 3.47
N TYR A 301 3.14 14.21 4.41
CA TYR A 301 1.96 14.91 4.89
C TYR A 301 2.28 16.29 5.45
N LYS A 302 1.32 17.22 5.33
CA LYS A 302 1.36 18.55 5.89
C LYS A 302 0.15 18.75 6.80
N GLY A 303 0.39 19.08 8.05
CA GLY A 303 -0.67 19.26 9.04
C GLY A 303 -1.35 17.94 9.44
N ASN A 304 -2.46 17.58 8.78
CA ASN A 304 -3.24 16.40 9.13
C ASN A 304 -2.78 15.15 8.36
N GLU A 305 -2.31 14.13 9.07
CA GLU A 305 -1.86 12.85 8.49
C GLU A 305 -2.96 12.09 7.72
N LYS A 306 -4.24 12.39 7.93
CA LYS A 306 -5.34 11.77 7.17
C LYS A 306 -5.30 12.10 5.69
N ARG A 307 -4.66 13.19 5.28
CA ARG A 307 -4.47 13.62 3.88
C ARG A 307 -3.04 13.37 3.43
N ARG A 308 -2.54 12.17 3.69
CA ARG A 308 -1.18 11.77 3.35
C ARG A 308 -1.05 11.34 1.88
N TYR A 309 0.16 11.41 1.35
CA TYR A 309 0.55 10.76 0.10
C TYR A 309 1.57 9.68 0.41
N ALA A 310 1.37 8.48 -0.12
CA ALA A 310 2.26 7.35 0.11
C ALA A 310 2.91 6.88 -1.19
N ILE A 311 4.18 6.53 -1.11
CA ILE A 311 4.97 5.90 -2.17
C ILE A 311 5.55 4.62 -1.61
N ARG A 312 5.42 3.52 -2.35
CA ARG A 312 6.11 2.26 -2.07
C ARG A 312 7.05 1.95 -3.23
N ALA A 313 8.32 1.73 -2.91
CA ALA A 313 9.33 1.38 -3.89
C ALA A 313 10.14 0.17 -3.42
N VAL A 314 10.50 -0.72 -4.36
CA VAL A 314 11.51 -1.75 -4.15
C VAL A 314 12.75 -1.35 -4.92
N VAL A 315 13.86 -1.22 -4.21
CA VAL A 315 15.11 -0.66 -4.73
C VAL A 315 16.22 -1.68 -4.60
N MET A 316 16.91 -1.95 -5.70
CA MET A 316 18.16 -2.69 -5.67
C MET A 316 19.32 -1.70 -5.64
N VAL A 317 20.19 -1.83 -4.65
CA VAL A 317 21.40 -1.01 -4.50
C VAL A 317 22.59 -1.73 -5.12
N GLU A 318 23.17 -1.11 -6.15
CA GLU A 318 24.31 -1.64 -6.91
C GLU A 318 25.57 -0.82 -6.58
N GLY A 319 26.34 -1.29 -5.58
CA GLY A 319 27.55 -0.56 -5.12
C GLY A 319 27.23 0.68 -4.29
N ALA A 320 28.15 1.63 -4.26
CA ALA A 320 28.13 2.77 -3.33
C ALA A 320 27.25 3.97 -3.76
N GLN A 321 26.90 4.06 -5.06
CA GLN A 321 26.22 5.25 -5.59
C GLN A 321 25.22 4.94 -6.69
N LYS A 322 24.93 3.68 -6.96
CA LYS A 322 24.02 3.28 -8.02
C LYS A 322 22.86 2.45 -7.46
N TYR A 323 21.66 2.75 -7.89
CA TYR A 323 20.46 1.99 -7.55
C TYR A 323 19.55 1.85 -8.76
N ARG A 324 18.66 0.87 -8.68
CA ARG A 324 17.61 0.62 -9.66
C ARG A 324 16.30 0.33 -8.96
N PHE A 325 15.20 0.90 -9.44
CA PHE A 325 13.88 0.50 -9.01
C PHE A 325 13.51 -0.84 -9.65
N LEU A 326 13.13 -1.80 -8.81
CA LEU A 326 12.51 -3.05 -9.23
C LEU A 326 10.98 -2.90 -9.27
N SER A 327 10.43 -2.06 -8.36
CA SER A 327 9.03 -1.69 -8.32
C SER A 327 8.90 -0.26 -7.81
N HIS A 328 7.91 0.49 -8.32
CA HIS A 328 7.59 1.84 -7.85
C HIS A 328 6.10 2.08 -8.00
N LYS A 329 5.39 2.20 -6.88
CA LYS A 329 3.95 2.48 -6.82
C LYS A 329 3.72 3.87 -6.22
N SER A 330 3.09 4.78 -6.99
CA SER A 330 2.84 6.18 -6.58
C SER A 330 1.53 6.69 -7.22
N PRO A 331 0.45 6.94 -6.48
CA PRO A 331 0.34 6.67 -5.04
C PRO A 331 0.30 5.17 -4.71
N SER A 332 0.72 4.83 -3.50
CA SER A 332 0.56 3.51 -2.91
C SER A 332 -0.57 3.51 -1.89
N LEU A 333 -1.27 2.39 -1.77
CA LEU A 333 -2.16 2.15 -0.63
C LEU A 333 -1.26 1.94 0.58
N SER A 334 -1.12 2.98 1.41
CA SER A 334 -0.37 2.84 2.66
C SER A 334 -1.20 2.01 3.64
N GLU A 335 -0.62 0.95 4.15
CA GLU A 335 -1.13 0.28 5.34
C GLU A 335 -1.16 1.30 6.49
N SER A 336 -2.32 1.45 7.11
CA SER A 336 -2.59 2.34 8.24
C SER A 336 -1.96 1.82 9.53
#